data_4b0fa12a16c551f3533949aafbd45ef7
#
_entry.id   4b0fa12a16c551f3533949aafbd45ef7
#
_cell.length_a   1.000
_cell.length_b   1.000
_cell.length_c   1.000
_cell.angle_alpha   90.00
_cell.angle_beta   90.00
_cell.angle_gamma   90.00
#
_symmetry.space_group_name_H-M   'P 1'
#
loop_
_entity.id
_entity.type
_entity.pdbx_description
1 polymer ?
#
loop_
_entity_poly.entity_id
_entity_poly.type
_entity_poly.pdbx_seq_one_letter_code
_entity_poly.pdbx_strand_id
1 'polypeptide(L)'
;MELLNFDKLKPGDNTKIAEMSKMATEILREHYDPILGKEQNDYMLELFQSKGAIAGQLESGYIYYFVKRKDENIGFLAYYPRGAALYLSKFYLYLNERRKGYSHIMLDFLKQQARSLGLKSIELNVNKHNDAILAYERLGFEIIRLEKNDIGHGYYMDDYVYSLSI
;
A
#
# COMPACT_ATOMS: atom_id res chain seq x y z
N MET A 1 -9.06 -15.99 -15.45
CA MET A 1 -8.95 -14.91 -14.44
C MET A 1 -9.32 -13.58 -15.06
N GLU A 2 -10.05 -12.76 -14.34
CA GLU A 2 -10.43 -11.46 -14.85
C GLU A 2 -9.23 -10.52 -14.91
N LEU A 3 -9.18 -9.68 -15.95
CA LEU A 3 -8.15 -8.66 -16.07
C LEU A 3 -8.41 -7.51 -15.08
N LEU A 4 -7.32 -7.03 -14.48
CA LEU A 4 -7.34 -5.85 -13.65
C LEU A 4 -6.86 -4.63 -14.44
N ASN A 5 -7.44 -3.49 -14.16
CA ASN A 5 -7.01 -2.20 -14.68
C ASN A 5 -6.42 -1.37 -13.55
N PHE A 6 -5.35 -0.65 -13.86
CA PHE A 6 -4.66 0.20 -12.90
C PHE A 6 -4.83 1.65 -13.33
N ASP A 7 -5.61 2.39 -12.56
CA ASP A 7 -5.99 3.77 -12.88
C ASP A 7 -5.21 4.73 -11.99
N LYS A 8 -4.33 5.50 -12.60
CA LYS A 8 -3.41 6.39 -11.86
C LYS A 8 -4.15 7.58 -11.28
N LEU A 9 -3.91 7.85 -10.00
CA LEU A 9 -4.42 9.02 -9.32
C LEU A 9 -3.53 10.23 -9.67
N LYS A 10 -4.14 11.27 -10.26
CA LYS A 10 -3.40 12.46 -10.66
C LYS A 10 -3.36 13.50 -9.55
N PRO A 11 -2.20 14.16 -9.35
CA PRO A 11 -2.14 15.30 -8.44
C PRO A 11 -3.17 16.37 -8.82
N GLY A 12 -3.84 16.95 -7.84
CA GLY A 12 -4.83 17.99 -8.07
C GLY A 12 -6.23 17.50 -8.44
N ASP A 13 -6.41 16.21 -8.67
CA ASP A 13 -7.74 15.64 -8.91
C ASP A 13 -8.45 15.41 -7.58
N ASN A 14 -9.05 16.47 -7.05
CA ASN A 14 -9.63 16.46 -5.70
C ASN A 14 -10.78 15.46 -5.54
N THR A 15 -11.56 15.23 -6.58
CA THR A 15 -12.65 14.24 -6.58
C THR A 15 -12.09 12.82 -6.43
N LYS A 16 -11.06 12.49 -7.20
CA LYS A 16 -10.41 11.19 -7.15
C LYS A 16 -9.59 11.00 -5.87
N ILE A 17 -8.98 12.07 -5.35
CA ILE A 17 -8.28 12.02 -4.06
C ILE A 17 -9.26 11.68 -2.93
N ALA A 18 -10.44 12.30 -2.93
CA ALA A 18 -11.49 11.99 -1.95
C ALA A 18 -11.97 10.55 -2.06
N GLU A 19 -12.13 10.04 -3.29
CA GLU A 19 -12.50 8.64 -3.55
C GLU A 19 -11.44 7.68 -3.03
N MET A 20 -10.17 7.98 -3.27
CA MET A 20 -9.04 7.19 -2.77
C MET A 20 -8.99 7.19 -1.24
N SER A 21 -9.12 8.34 -0.61
CA SER A 21 -9.13 8.46 0.85
C SER A 21 -10.26 7.65 1.49
N LYS A 22 -11.44 7.68 0.88
CA LYS A 22 -12.58 6.90 1.35
C LYS A 22 -12.31 5.40 1.28
N MET A 23 -11.85 4.93 0.13
CA MET A 23 -11.54 3.52 -0.07
C MET A 23 -10.42 3.06 0.87
N ALA A 24 -9.35 3.83 0.98
CA ALA A 24 -8.23 3.50 1.86
C ALA A 24 -8.69 3.40 3.32
N THR A 25 -9.53 4.34 3.76
CA THR A 25 -10.08 4.32 5.12
C THR A 25 -10.89 3.05 5.36
N GLU A 26 -11.79 2.69 4.45
CA GLU A 26 -12.61 1.48 4.57
C GLU A 26 -11.73 0.22 4.69
N ILE A 27 -10.78 0.06 3.78
CA ILE A 27 -9.91 -1.13 3.74
C ILE A 27 -9.01 -1.19 4.98
N LEU A 28 -8.41 -0.07 5.37
CA LEU A 28 -7.44 -0.06 6.47
C LEU A 28 -8.11 -0.14 7.84
N ARG A 29 -9.34 0.31 8.00
CA ARG A 29 -10.11 0.05 9.22
C ARG A 29 -10.43 -1.43 9.36
N GLU A 30 -10.90 -2.04 8.30
CA GLU A 30 -11.22 -3.47 8.28
C GLU A 30 -10.00 -4.32 8.64
N HIS A 31 -8.83 -3.93 8.13
CA HIS A 31 -7.60 -4.69 8.31
C HIS A 31 -6.90 -4.41 9.64
N TYR A 32 -6.76 -3.13 10.02
CA TYR A 32 -5.90 -2.73 11.13
C TYR A 32 -6.60 -2.43 12.45
N ASP A 33 -7.89 -2.12 12.48
CA ASP A 33 -8.58 -1.91 13.75
C ASP A 33 -8.42 -3.11 14.69
N PRO A 34 -8.55 -4.38 14.22
CA PRO A 34 -8.33 -5.54 15.08
C PRO A 34 -6.88 -5.73 15.53
N ILE A 35 -5.91 -5.23 14.77
CA ILE A 35 -4.47 -5.43 15.04
C ILE A 35 -3.93 -4.34 15.97
N LEU A 36 -4.24 -3.07 15.67
CA LEU A 36 -3.64 -1.91 16.32
C LEU A 36 -4.56 -1.25 17.34
N GLY A 37 -5.86 -1.56 17.31
CA GLY A 37 -6.89 -0.85 18.04
C GLY A 37 -7.37 0.38 17.28
N LYS A 38 -8.65 0.72 17.49
CA LYS A 38 -9.30 1.81 16.74
C LYS A 38 -8.63 3.15 16.95
N GLU A 39 -8.21 3.46 18.18
CA GLU A 39 -7.63 4.75 18.52
C GLU A 39 -6.31 5.01 17.77
N GLN A 40 -5.39 4.05 17.79
CA GLN A 40 -4.12 4.17 17.07
C GLN A 40 -4.35 4.22 15.57
N ASN A 41 -5.26 3.41 15.05
CA ASN A 41 -5.56 3.39 13.63
C ASN A 41 -6.26 4.68 13.17
N ASP A 42 -7.14 5.28 13.99
CA ASP A 42 -7.72 6.59 13.70
C ASP A 42 -6.62 7.64 13.51
N TYR A 43 -5.62 7.64 14.38
CA TYR A 43 -4.49 8.54 14.27
C TYR A 43 -3.69 8.32 13.00
N MET A 44 -3.39 7.06 12.67
CA MET A 44 -2.63 6.70 11.47
C MET A 44 -3.39 7.05 10.19
N LEU A 45 -4.70 6.82 10.16
CA LEU A 45 -5.53 7.16 9.00
C LEU A 45 -5.55 8.66 8.74
N GLU A 46 -5.68 9.47 9.78
CA GLU A 46 -5.63 10.93 9.64
C GLU A 46 -4.25 11.38 9.15
N LEU A 47 -3.19 10.82 9.72
CA LEU A 47 -1.82 11.22 9.39
C LEU A 47 -1.42 10.82 7.97
N PHE A 48 -1.85 9.65 7.48
CA PHE A 48 -1.36 9.06 6.23
C PHE A 48 -2.39 8.94 5.12
N GLN A 49 -3.69 8.90 5.45
CA GLN A 49 -4.73 8.57 4.48
C GLN A 49 -5.87 9.59 4.39
N SER A 50 -5.76 10.71 5.09
CA SER A 50 -6.70 11.81 4.88
C SER A 50 -6.51 12.41 3.48
N LYS A 51 -7.53 13.13 2.99
CA LYS A 51 -7.44 13.81 1.68
C LYS A 51 -6.20 14.70 1.59
N GLY A 52 -5.94 15.48 2.63
CA GLY A 52 -4.78 16.36 2.69
C GLY A 52 -3.45 15.59 2.70
N ALA A 53 -3.40 14.48 3.43
CA ALA A 53 -2.20 13.63 3.47
C ALA A 53 -1.91 13.02 2.10
N ILE A 54 -2.93 12.49 1.42
CA ILE A 54 -2.76 11.91 0.07
C ILE A 54 -2.34 12.99 -0.93
N ALA A 55 -2.97 14.16 -0.88
CA ALA A 55 -2.60 15.27 -1.76
C ALA A 55 -1.13 15.66 -1.58
N GLY A 56 -0.66 15.78 -0.34
CA GLY A 56 0.73 16.09 -0.03
C GLY A 56 1.69 15.00 -0.49
N GLN A 57 1.31 13.74 -0.32
CA GLN A 57 2.12 12.60 -0.79
C GLN A 57 2.27 12.62 -2.32
N LEU A 58 1.21 12.88 -3.06
CA LEU A 58 1.26 13.00 -4.52
C LEU A 58 2.21 14.10 -4.96
N GLU A 59 2.19 15.25 -4.29
CA GLU A 59 3.11 16.35 -4.57
C GLU A 59 4.56 16.00 -4.23
N SER A 60 4.75 15.12 -3.24
CA SER A 60 6.09 14.67 -2.81
C SER A 60 6.66 13.53 -3.65
N GLY A 61 5.92 13.05 -4.65
CA GLY A 61 6.40 12.01 -5.55
C GLY A 61 5.82 10.63 -5.33
N TYR A 62 4.86 10.46 -4.41
CA TYR A 62 4.13 9.20 -4.29
C TYR A 62 3.26 9.00 -5.52
N ILE A 63 3.15 7.75 -5.94
CA ILE A 63 2.33 7.35 -7.08
C ILE A 63 1.26 6.40 -6.56
N TYR A 64 -0.01 6.77 -6.75
CA TYR A 64 -1.16 6.00 -6.33
C TYR A 64 -1.91 5.47 -7.54
N TYR A 65 -2.40 4.22 -7.43
CA TYR A 65 -3.28 3.62 -8.43
C TYR A 65 -4.51 3.03 -7.77
N PHE A 66 -5.67 3.27 -8.39
CA PHE A 66 -6.85 2.46 -8.15
C PHE A 66 -6.64 1.11 -8.84
N VAL A 67 -6.97 0.02 -8.17
CA VAL A 67 -7.02 -1.30 -8.77
C VAL A 67 -8.47 -1.62 -9.08
N LYS A 68 -8.78 -1.80 -10.37
CA LYS A 68 -10.15 -1.96 -10.84
C LYS A 68 -10.35 -3.31 -11.52
N ARG A 69 -11.49 -3.92 -11.26
CA ARG A 69 -12.01 -5.02 -12.06
C ARG A 69 -13.21 -4.47 -12.82
N LYS A 70 -13.10 -4.35 -14.15
CA LYS A 70 -14.04 -3.57 -14.96
C LYS A 70 -14.07 -2.12 -14.43
N ASP A 71 -15.22 -1.59 -14.08
CA ASP A 71 -15.35 -0.21 -13.58
C ASP A 71 -15.37 -0.14 -12.04
N GLU A 72 -15.19 -1.26 -11.37
CA GLU A 72 -15.31 -1.35 -9.92
C GLU A 72 -13.94 -1.27 -9.24
N ASN A 73 -13.80 -0.37 -8.27
CA ASN A 73 -12.61 -0.31 -7.43
C ASN A 73 -12.59 -1.50 -6.47
N ILE A 74 -11.54 -2.32 -6.56
CA ILE A 74 -11.38 -3.49 -5.69
C ILE A 74 -10.21 -3.36 -4.72
N GLY A 75 -9.38 -2.34 -4.89
CA GLY A 75 -8.25 -2.08 -4.03
C GLY A 75 -7.43 -0.90 -4.51
N PHE A 76 -6.27 -0.74 -3.93
CA PHE A 76 -5.34 0.33 -4.31
C PHE A 76 -3.91 -0.05 -3.98
N LEU A 77 -2.98 0.66 -4.62
CA LEU A 77 -1.56 0.56 -4.30
C LEU A 77 -0.91 1.94 -4.40
N ALA A 78 0.18 2.10 -3.68
CA ALA A 78 0.95 3.33 -3.71
C ALA A 78 2.43 3.01 -3.52
N TYR A 79 3.28 3.71 -4.27
CA TYR A 79 4.72 3.52 -4.19
C TYR A 79 5.46 4.81 -4.52
N TYR A 80 6.74 4.82 -4.21
CA TYR A 80 7.67 5.86 -4.66
C TYR A 80 9.09 5.26 -4.77
N PRO A 81 9.95 5.81 -5.65
CA PRO A 81 11.33 5.36 -5.72
C PRO A 81 12.10 5.76 -4.45
N ARG A 82 12.86 4.82 -3.91
CA ARG A 82 13.72 5.07 -2.73
C ARG A 82 15.05 4.36 -2.93
N GLY A 83 16.10 5.12 -3.30
CA GLY A 83 17.38 4.53 -3.66
C GLY A 83 17.23 3.64 -4.90
N ALA A 84 17.72 2.42 -4.82
CA ALA A 84 17.60 1.43 -5.89
C ALA A 84 16.30 0.63 -5.83
N ALA A 85 15.40 0.93 -4.88
CA ALA A 85 14.18 0.19 -4.66
C ALA A 85 12.94 0.98 -5.05
N LEU A 86 11.91 0.25 -5.49
CA LEU A 86 10.55 0.75 -5.47
C LEU A 86 10.02 0.50 -4.06
N TYR A 87 9.76 1.57 -3.30
CA TYR A 87 9.19 1.43 -1.97
C TYR A 87 7.67 1.34 -2.07
N LEU A 88 7.14 0.18 -1.72
CA LEU A 88 5.70 -0.11 -1.78
C LEU A 88 5.05 0.32 -0.47
N SER A 89 4.43 1.49 -0.48
CA SER A 89 3.79 2.08 0.69
C SER A 89 2.44 1.44 1.01
N LYS A 90 1.65 1.10 -0.03
CA LYS A 90 0.31 0.52 0.10
C LYS A 90 0.10 -0.56 -0.94
N PHE A 91 -0.54 -1.65 -0.54
CA PHE A 91 -0.79 -2.81 -1.40
C PHE A 91 -2.00 -3.56 -0.82
N TYR A 92 -3.22 -3.10 -1.14
CA TYR A 92 -4.42 -3.57 -0.46
C TYR A 92 -5.58 -3.86 -1.39
N LEU A 93 -6.35 -4.88 -1.00
CA LEU A 93 -7.64 -5.22 -1.61
C LEU A 93 -8.71 -5.19 -0.53
N TYR A 94 -9.96 -4.92 -0.90
CA TYR A 94 -11.09 -5.19 -0.02
C TYR A 94 -11.08 -6.66 0.40
N LEU A 95 -11.57 -6.94 1.60
CA LEU A 95 -11.53 -8.29 2.17
C LEU A 95 -12.20 -9.32 1.26
N ASN A 96 -13.35 -8.99 0.68
CA ASN A 96 -14.09 -9.89 -0.21
C ASN A 96 -13.43 -10.08 -1.57
N GLU A 97 -12.39 -9.34 -1.87
CA GLU A 97 -11.62 -9.47 -3.13
C GLU A 97 -10.32 -10.24 -2.95
N ARG A 98 -10.00 -10.68 -1.74
CA ARG A 98 -8.80 -11.46 -1.44
C ARG A 98 -8.97 -12.93 -1.80
N ARG A 99 -7.84 -13.65 -1.91
CA ARG A 99 -7.80 -15.09 -2.20
C ARG A 99 -8.33 -15.44 -3.58
N LYS A 100 -8.25 -14.51 -4.53
CA LYS A 100 -8.67 -14.70 -5.93
C LYS A 100 -7.48 -14.62 -6.91
N GLY A 101 -6.26 -14.51 -6.38
CA GLY A 101 -5.05 -14.40 -7.19
C GLY A 101 -4.72 -13.00 -7.70
N TYR A 102 -5.47 -11.99 -7.30
CA TYR A 102 -5.25 -10.61 -7.78
C TYR A 102 -3.93 -10.02 -7.30
N SER A 103 -3.41 -10.43 -6.14
CA SER A 103 -2.13 -9.93 -5.64
C SER A 103 -0.97 -10.26 -6.56
N HIS A 104 -1.01 -11.39 -7.26
CA HIS A 104 0.01 -11.74 -8.24
C HIS A 104 -0.02 -10.79 -9.43
N ILE A 105 -1.21 -10.42 -9.90
CA ILE A 105 -1.39 -9.47 -11.01
C ILE A 105 -0.90 -8.08 -10.58
N MET A 106 -1.26 -7.65 -9.37
CA MET A 106 -0.80 -6.38 -8.82
C MET A 106 0.72 -6.34 -8.68
N LEU A 107 1.33 -7.43 -8.21
CA LEU A 107 2.78 -7.52 -8.08
C LEU A 107 3.47 -7.49 -9.45
N ASP A 108 2.94 -8.18 -10.45
CA ASP A 108 3.49 -8.14 -11.81
C ASP A 108 3.46 -6.72 -12.38
N PHE A 109 2.38 -6.00 -12.13
CA PHE A 109 2.30 -4.58 -12.49
C PHE A 109 3.41 -3.76 -11.82
N LEU A 110 3.62 -3.95 -10.51
CA LEU A 110 4.67 -3.24 -9.77
C LEU A 110 6.07 -3.59 -10.27
N LYS A 111 6.31 -4.85 -10.61
CA LYS A 111 7.59 -5.26 -11.21
C LYS A 111 7.86 -4.54 -12.52
N GLN A 112 6.82 -4.39 -13.36
CA GLN A 112 6.94 -3.64 -14.61
C GLN A 112 7.24 -2.15 -14.34
N GLN A 113 6.56 -1.55 -13.36
CA GLN A 113 6.83 -0.16 -12.97
C GLN A 113 8.27 0.01 -12.47
N ALA A 114 8.73 -0.89 -11.61
CA ALA A 114 10.10 -0.84 -11.08
C ALA A 114 11.14 -0.96 -12.20
N ARG A 115 10.95 -1.89 -13.13
CA ARG A 115 11.85 -2.06 -14.26
C ARG A 115 11.89 -0.83 -15.16
N SER A 116 10.73 -0.22 -15.42
CA SER A 116 10.66 0.99 -16.26
C SER A 116 11.37 2.18 -15.61
N LEU A 117 11.47 2.20 -14.28
CA LEU A 117 12.18 3.22 -13.52
C LEU A 117 13.66 2.88 -13.26
N GLY A 118 14.12 1.71 -13.73
CA GLY A 118 15.50 1.25 -13.51
C GLY A 118 15.78 0.80 -12.08
N LEU A 119 14.74 0.48 -11.31
CA LEU A 119 14.88 0.03 -9.92
C LEU A 119 15.17 -1.47 -9.87
N LYS A 120 15.84 -1.92 -8.80
CA LYS A 120 16.37 -3.28 -8.67
C LYS A 120 15.57 -4.18 -7.75
N SER A 121 14.71 -3.61 -6.93
CA SER A 121 13.96 -4.36 -5.92
C SER A 121 12.66 -3.64 -5.58
N ILE A 122 11.79 -4.37 -4.89
CA ILE A 122 10.58 -3.82 -4.27
C ILE A 122 10.74 -4.02 -2.77
N GLU A 123 10.60 -2.95 -1.98
CA GLU A 123 10.68 -3.02 -0.52
C GLU A 123 9.37 -2.54 0.10
N LEU A 124 9.01 -3.14 1.23
CA LEU A 124 7.83 -2.74 1.98
C LEU A 124 8.04 -2.94 3.48
N ASN A 125 7.28 -2.18 4.26
CA ASN A 125 7.16 -2.40 5.70
C ASN A 125 5.84 -3.12 5.98
N VAL A 126 5.86 -4.06 6.92
CA VAL A 126 4.66 -4.74 7.38
C VAL A 126 4.70 -4.88 8.89
N ASN A 127 3.58 -4.54 9.55
CA ASN A 127 3.46 -4.67 11.00
C ASN A 127 3.72 -6.12 11.42
N LYS A 128 4.45 -6.32 12.52
CA LYS A 128 4.82 -7.66 13.03
C LYS A 128 3.61 -8.55 13.30
N HIS A 129 2.45 -7.97 13.56
CA HIS A 129 1.22 -8.72 13.88
C HIS A 129 0.28 -8.83 12.68
N ASN A 130 0.72 -8.42 11.50
CA ASN A 130 -0.09 -8.43 10.29
C ASN A 130 -0.06 -9.81 9.64
N ASP A 131 -1.23 -10.41 9.44
CA ASP A 131 -1.36 -11.72 8.78
C ASP A 131 -0.87 -11.72 7.33
N ALA A 132 -0.78 -10.55 6.71
CA ALA A 132 -0.26 -10.40 5.35
C ALA A 132 1.20 -10.84 5.19
N ILE A 133 1.94 -11.00 6.28
CA ILE A 133 3.33 -11.49 6.28
C ILE A 133 3.43 -12.79 5.49
N LEU A 134 2.53 -13.75 5.73
CA LEU A 134 2.54 -15.04 5.03
C LEU A 134 2.31 -14.86 3.53
N ALA A 135 1.43 -13.94 3.15
CA ALA A 135 1.15 -13.65 1.74
C ALA A 135 2.39 -13.06 1.05
N TYR A 136 3.08 -12.12 1.69
CA TYR A 136 4.30 -11.54 1.12
C TYR A 136 5.40 -12.57 0.97
N GLU A 137 5.57 -13.46 1.95
CA GLU A 137 6.57 -14.53 1.87
C GLU A 137 6.26 -15.50 0.73
N ARG A 138 4.98 -15.81 0.50
CA ARG A 138 4.55 -16.64 -0.64
C ARG A 138 4.80 -15.96 -1.99
N LEU A 139 4.78 -14.62 -2.02
CA LEU A 139 5.10 -13.86 -3.22
C LEU A 139 6.60 -13.76 -3.49
N GLY A 140 7.44 -14.25 -2.57
CA GLY A 140 8.88 -14.28 -2.72
C GLY A 140 9.64 -13.20 -1.98
N PHE A 141 8.95 -12.38 -1.19
CA PHE A 141 9.61 -11.37 -0.36
C PHE A 141 10.36 -12.02 0.81
N GLU A 142 11.51 -11.45 1.15
CA GLU A 142 12.35 -11.89 2.26
C GLU A 142 12.55 -10.74 3.24
N ILE A 143 12.57 -11.07 4.54
CA ILE A 143 12.85 -10.08 5.58
C ILE A 143 14.30 -9.64 5.49
N ILE A 144 14.54 -8.33 5.54
CA ILE A 144 15.90 -7.77 5.50
C ILE A 144 16.27 -7.02 6.77
N ARG A 145 15.31 -6.54 7.55
CA ARG A 145 15.58 -5.90 8.85
C ARG A 145 14.29 -5.68 9.63
N LEU A 146 14.45 -5.28 10.89
CA LEU A 146 13.38 -4.84 11.77
C LEU A 146 13.45 -3.32 11.87
N GLU A 147 12.30 -2.66 11.95
CA GLU A 147 12.21 -1.22 12.17
C GLU A 147 11.14 -0.90 13.20
N LYS A 148 11.46 0.06 14.08
CA LYS A 148 10.48 0.62 15.00
C LYS A 148 10.53 2.13 14.86
N ASN A 149 9.49 2.71 14.28
CA ASN A 149 9.41 4.13 13.97
C ASN A 149 8.40 4.84 14.87
N ASP A 150 8.85 5.92 15.52
CA ASP A 150 7.97 6.78 16.31
C ASP A 150 7.16 7.64 15.33
N ILE A 151 5.82 7.57 15.42
CA ILE A 151 4.91 8.34 14.57
C ILE A 151 4.18 9.45 15.35
N GLY A 152 4.60 9.70 16.59
CA GLY A 152 4.01 10.73 17.44
C GLY A 152 2.90 10.20 18.34
N HIS A 153 2.45 11.03 19.27
CA HIS A 153 1.40 10.71 20.26
C HIS A 153 1.64 9.41 21.06
N GLY A 154 2.92 8.99 21.21
CA GLY A 154 3.28 7.77 21.92
C GLY A 154 3.06 6.51 21.11
N TYR A 155 2.77 6.61 19.81
CA TYR A 155 2.58 5.47 18.93
C TYR A 155 3.86 5.15 18.14
N TYR A 156 4.02 3.85 17.84
CA TYR A 156 5.14 3.35 17.06
C TYR A 156 4.63 2.44 15.94
N MET A 157 5.32 2.49 14.81
CA MET A 157 5.19 1.47 13.76
C MET A 157 6.31 0.45 13.98
N ASP A 158 5.97 -0.73 14.48
CA ASP A 158 6.90 -1.80 14.82
C ASP A 158 6.80 -2.86 13.71
N ASP A 159 7.72 -2.78 12.76
CA ASP A 159 7.59 -3.45 11.46
C ASP A 159 8.76 -4.38 11.14
N TYR A 160 8.44 -5.38 10.31
CA TYR A 160 9.44 -6.05 9.48
C TYR A 160 9.57 -5.29 8.15
N VAL A 161 10.78 -5.20 7.63
CA VAL A 161 11.02 -4.70 6.27
C VAL A 161 11.34 -5.89 5.37
N TYR A 162 10.58 -6.03 4.29
CA TYR A 162 10.71 -7.09 3.31
C TYR A 162 11.20 -6.54 1.98
N SER A 163 11.97 -7.35 1.26
CA SER A 163 12.50 -7.01 -0.06
C SER A 163 12.30 -8.15 -1.03
N LEU A 164 12.01 -7.79 -2.28
CA LEU A 164 11.94 -8.71 -3.41
C LEU A 164 12.88 -8.19 -4.51
N SER A 165 13.87 -8.98 -4.87
CA SER A 165 14.74 -8.66 -6.01
C SER A 165 14.01 -8.91 -7.32
N ILE A 166 14.19 -8.03 -8.28
CA ILE A 166 13.55 -8.14 -9.59
C ILE A 166 14.55 -8.14 -10.73
#